data_6f03ca812bce1df244f3f42f3c49252a
#
_entry.id   6f03ca812bce1df244f3f42f3c49252a
#
_cell.length_a   1.000
_cell.length_b   1.000
_cell.length_c   1.000
_cell.angle_alpha   90.00
_cell.angle_beta   90.00
_cell.angle_gamma   90.00
#
_symmetry.space_group_name_H-M   'P 1'
#
loop_
_entity.id
_entity.type
_entity.pdbx_description
1 polymer ?
#
loop_
_entity_poly.entity_id
_entity_poly.type
_entity_poly.pdbx_seq_one_letter_code
_entity_poly.pdbx_strand_id
1 'polypeptide(L)'
;MRHHVLIASAALGAATAAFAGIIVIDGTAEALYGTAKEVQTIQTQFGDANLGQTGYCNGSELDGAYAVVEDGFLYLTIAGNFESNYNSLELFIDCKAGGQNRLRGDNADVDYNGLNRMGDDGTGNGLTFDEGFAADYYISFRCGVGTIGGLPALVQFMNYADLPTEGLGTGGFAGPGTGPTIPIIADNGIEYTVNNINVAGVSGGPGGASTGAGVITGAEFKIPLSLIGYVDGDLRVCAFINGGGHGFVSNQVLGGCPVDTQNLGEPRAVNFATIEEEQFIVVIGGGTPPDSCPTDLTDDGFVDGNDLGILLAQWGGPGTADFNQDGFVDGNDLGIMLAAWGPCPAP
;
A
#
# COMPACT_ATOMS: atom_id res chain seq x y z
N MET A 1 -44.75 52.35 24.71
CA MET A 1 -43.79 51.33 25.10
C MET A 1 -43.94 50.13 24.14
N ARG A 2 -42.98 49.93 23.25
CA ARG A 2 -43.01 48.81 22.32
C ARG A 2 -42.00 47.78 22.86
N HIS A 3 -42.47 46.59 23.20
CA HIS A 3 -41.63 45.49 23.63
C HIS A 3 -41.08 44.74 22.39
N HIS A 4 -39.76 44.74 22.23
CA HIS A 4 -39.08 43.87 21.27
C HIS A 4 -38.80 42.53 21.93
N VAL A 5 -39.37 41.47 21.37
CA VAL A 5 -39.04 40.09 21.72
C VAL A 5 -37.89 39.68 20.83
N LEU A 6 -36.73 39.41 21.43
CA LEU A 6 -35.61 38.74 20.75
C LEU A 6 -35.86 37.22 20.73
N ILE A 7 -36.02 36.66 19.55
CA ILE A 7 -36.02 35.22 19.35
C ILE A 7 -34.57 34.82 19.08
N ALA A 8 -33.95 34.11 20.02
CA ALA A 8 -32.66 33.48 19.82
C ALA A 8 -32.87 32.13 19.12
N SER A 9 -32.46 32.06 17.87
CA SER A 9 -32.43 30.80 17.13
C SER A 9 -31.15 30.02 17.52
N ALA A 10 -31.32 28.92 18.27
CA ALA A 10 -30.27 27.97 18.50
C ALA A 10 -30.12 27.09 17.24
N ALA A 11 -29.01 27.24 16.53
CA ALA A 11 -28.65 26.33 15.47
C ALA A 11 -28.12 25.04 16.11
N LEU A 12 -28.92 24.00 16.03
CA LEU A 12 -28.50 22.63 16.40
C LEU A 12 -27.59 22.13 15.28
N GLY A 13 -26.28 22.19 15.48
CA GLY A 13 -25.31 21.54 14.60
C GLY A 13 -25.46 20.03 14.75
N ALA A 14 -26.02 19.37 13.76
CA ALA A 14 -25.96 17.93 13.67
C ALA A 14 -24.49 17.55 13.39
N ALA A 15 -23.81 17.04 14.39
CA ALA A 15 -22.57 16.30 14.16
C ALA A 15 -22.96 15.03 13.39
N THR A 16 -22.64 14.96 12.11
CA THR A 16 -22.65 13.70 11.38
C THR A 16 -21.54 12.86 11.97
N ALA A 17 -21.90 11.81 12.68
CA ALA A 17 -20.96 10.75 12.99
C ALA A 17 -20.42 10.23 11.64
N ALA A 18 -19.16 10.48 11.36
CA ALA A 18 -18.47 9.80 10.29
C ALA A 18 -18.41 8.33 10.73
N PHE A 19 -19.16 7.47 10.08
CA PHE A 19 -18.90 6.05 10.17
C PHE A 19 -17.48 5.88 9.62
N ALA A 20 -16.55 5.42 10.45
CA ALA A 20 -15.28 4.93 9.99
C ALA A 20 -15.59 3.80 9.01
N GLY A 21 -15.35 4.04 7.72
CA GLY A 21 -15.53 2.99 6.71
C GLY A 21 -14.49 1.92 6.97
N ILE A 22 -14.78 0.70 6.59
CA ILE A 22 -13.81 -0.40 6.60
C ILE A 22 -13.14 -0.42 5.24
N ILE A 23 -11.82 -0.55 5.18
CA ILE A 23 -11.11 -0.83 3.92
C ILE A 23 -11.31 -2.31 3.60
N VAL A 24 -11.82 -2.60 2.42
CA VAL A 24 -12.04 -3.95 1.91
C VAL A 24 -11.05 -4.19 0.78
N ILE A 25 -10.25 -5.24 0.88
CA ILE A 25 -9.27 -5.56 -0.16
C ILE A 25 -10.01 -6.18 -1.36
N ASP A 26 -10.43 -5.34 -2.30
CA ASP A 26 -11.17 -5.72 -3.51
C ASP A 26 -10.63 -5.09 -4.81
N GLY A 27 -9.49 -4.41 -4.70
CA GLY A 27 -8.83 -3.70 -5.81
C GLY A 27 -9.41 -2.31 -6.05
N THR A 28 -10.03 -1.69 -5.03
CA THR A 28 -10.64 -0.36 -5.14
C THR A 28 -10.22 0.49 -3.95
N ALA A 29 -9.67 1.67 -4.18
CA ALA A 29 -9.38 2.62 -3.13
C ALA A 29 -10.67 3.29 -2.62
N GLU A 30 -11.09 2.97 -1.39
CA GLU A 30 -12.21 3.60 -0.73
C GLU A 30 -11.88 4.99 -0.19
N ALA A 31 -12.91 5.70 0.28
CA ALA A 31 -12.77 7.05 0.81
C ALA A 31 -11.77 7.18 1.98
N LEU A 32 -11.53 6.12 2.73
CA LEU A 32 -10.56 6.08 3.83
C LEU A 32 -9.11 6.27 3.39
N TYR A 33 -8.78 5.92 2.15
CA TYR A 33 -7.45 6.21 1.59
C TYR A 33 -7.18 7.70 1.45
N GLY A 34 -8.24 8.53 1.46
CA GLY A 34 -8.13 9.97 1.23
C GLY A 34 -7.87 10.31 -0.24
N THR A 35 -7.13 11.39 -0.46
CA THR A 35 -6.73 11.80 -1.81
C THR A 35 -5.58 10.93 -2.33
N ALA A 36 -5.49 10.80 -3.66
CA ALA A 36 -4.33 10.15 -4.27
C ALA A 36 -3.02 10.77 -3.78
N LYS A 37 -2.04 9.93 -3.48
CA LYS A 37 -0.69 10.36 -3.10
C LYS A 37 0.08 10.82 -4.31
N GLU A 38 -0.23 10.24 -5.47
CA GLU A 38 0.31 10.59 -6.77
C GLU A 38 -0.74 10.33 -7.84
N VAL A 39 -0.67 11.09 -8.92
CA VAL A 39 -1.54 10.96 -10.11
C VAL A 39 -0.67 10.97 -11.35
N GLN A 40 -0.71 9.90 -12.12
CA GLN A 40 0.06 9.76 -13.35
C GLN A 40 -0.35 10.79 -14.41
N THR A 41 0.62 11.30 -15.14
CA THR A 41 0.45 12.24 -16.27
C THR A 41 1.08 11.75 -17.56
N ILE A 42 1.70 10.58 -17.55
CA ILE A 42 2.46 10.03 -18.68
C ILE A 42 1.67 8.89 -19.31
N GLN A 43 1.46 8.99 -20.62
CA GLN A 43 0.87 7.93 -21.42
C GLN A 43 1.73 6.66 -21.36
N THR A 44 1.10 5.54 -21.05
CA THR A 44 1.79 4.25 -21.04
C THR A 44 2.34 3.87 -22.42
N GLN A 45 3.51 3.23 -22.43
CA GLN A 45 4.07 2.54 -23.58
C GLN A 45 4.00 1.00 -23.44
N PHE A 46 3.28 0.51 -22.42
CA PHE A 46 3.00 -0.92 -22.18
C PHE A 46 1.56 -1.31 -22.57
N GLY A 47 0.91 -0.48 -23.39
CA GLY A 47 -0.44 -0.70 -23.89
C GLY A 47 -1.52 -0.15 -22.98
N ASP A 48 -2.38 0.70 -23.53
CA ASP A 48 -3.59 1.19 -22.83
C ASP A 48 -4.60 0.07 -22.71
N ALA A 49 -5.23 -0.04 -21.55
CA ALA A 49 -6.32 -0.96 -21.34
C ALA A 49 -7.63 -0.38 -21.87
N ASN A 50 -8.37 -1.18 -22.63
CA ASN A 50 -9.64 -0.77 -23.21
C ASN A 50 -10.76 -1.83 -23.10
N LEU A 51 -10.55 -2.89 -22.31
CA LEU A 51 -11.51 -3.98 -22.19
C LEU A 51 -12.56 -3.77 -21.10
N GLY A 52 -12.29 -3.02 -20.05
CA GLY A 52 -13.24 -2.74 -18.96
C GLY A 52 -13.76 -3.99 -18.26
N GLN A 53 -12.92 -4.98 -18.03
CA GLN A 53 -13.25 -6.24 -17.37
C GLN A 53 -12.42 -6.40 -16.11
N THR A 54 -13.04 -6.75 -15.00
CA THR A 54 -12.36 -6.84 -13.70
C THR A 54 -11.15 -7.77 -13.71
N GLY A 55 -11.18 -8.87 -14.45
CA GLY A 55 -10.15 -9.89 -14.49
C GLY A 55 -9.23 -9.87 -15.70
N TYR A 56 -9.52 -9.09 -16.71
CA TYR A 56 -8.76 -9.11 -17.95
C TYR A 56 -8.57 -7.71 -18.50
N CYS A 57 -7.34 -7.32 -18.73
CA CYS A 57 -7.03 -6.14 -19.51
C CYS A 57 -5.95 -6.45 -20.55
N ASN A 58 -5.85 -5.59 -21.54
CA ASN A 58 -4.96 -5.73 -22.71
C ASN A 58 -3.85 -4.69 -22.72
N GLY A 59 -3.54 -4.11 -21.58
CA GLY A 59 -2.47 -3.16 -21.40
C GLY A 59 -2.10 -3.00 -19.93
N SER A 60 -0.91 -2.51 -19.68
CA SER A 60 -0.42 -2.15 -18.37
C SER A 60 -0.26 -0.64 -18.26
N GLU A 61 -0.94 -0.04 -17.29
CA GLU A 61 -1.03 1.40 -17.11
C GLU A 61 -1.10 1.69 -15.61
N LEU A 62 -0.36 2.68 -15.15
CA LEU A 62 -0.50 3.22 -13.80
C LEU A 62 -1.17 4.57 -13.90
N ASP A 63 -2.19 4.80 -13.09
CA ASP A 63 -2.97 6.03 -13.07
C ASP A 63 -2.77 6.83 -11.80
N GLY A 64 -2.46 6.17 -10.70
CA GLY A 64 -2.21 6.84 -9.43
C GLY A 64 -1.94 5.89 -8.29
N ALA A 65 -1.70 6.44 -7.12
CA ALA A 65 -1.51 5.68 -5.89
C ALA A 65 -2.33 6.26 -4.75
N TYR A 66 -2.93 5.37 -4.00
CA TYR A 66 -3.65 5.67 -2.75
C TYR A 66 -3.02 4.86 -1.63
N ALA A 67 -2.77 5.49 -0.50
CA ALA A 67 -2.18 4.80 0.63
C ALA A 67 -2.58 5.44 1.95
N VAL A 68 -2.75 4.59 2.95
CA VAL A 68 -3.00 4.99 4.33
C VAL A 68 -2.39 3.97 5.27
N VAL A 69 -1.89 4.46 6.40
CA VAL A 69 -1.49 3.63 7.54
C VAL A 69 -2.64 3.65 8.52
N GLU A 70 -3.19 2.48 8.82
CA GLU A 70 -4.32 2.33 9.74
C GLU A 70 -4.25 0.96 10.42
N ASP A 71 -4.56 0.88 11.71
CA ASP A 71 -4.68 -0.35 12.50
C ASP A 71 -3.50 -1.33 12.35
N GLY A 72 -2.27 -0.81 12.24
CA GLY A 72 -1.07 -1.64 12.12
C GLY A 72 -0.79 -2.18 10.74
N PHE A 73 -1.46 -1.65 9.73
CA PHE A 73 -1.28 -2.04 8.35
C PHE A 73 -0.97 -0.83 7.46
N LEU A 74 -0.17 -1.05 6.45
CA LEU A 74 -0.13 -0.20 5.27
C LEU A 74 -1.17 -0.73 4.28
N TYR A 75 -2.18 0.06 4.00
CA TYR A 75 -3.11 -0.15 2.89
C TYR A 75 -2.60 0.65 1.70
N LEU A 76 -2.48 0.00 0.56
CA LEU A 76 -1.91 0.56 -0.66
C LEU A 76 -2.71 0.10 -1.87
N THR A 77 -3.27 1.05 -2.63
CA THR A 77 -3.86 0.77 -3.94
C THR A 77 -3.04 1.47 -5.00
N ILE A 78 -2.44 0.68 -5.89
CA ILE A 78 -1.83 1.16 -7.11
C ILE A 78 -2.90 1.12 -8.19
N ALA A 79 -3.48 2.30 -8.46
CA ALA A 79 -4.57 2.45 -9.41
C ALA A 79 -4.05 2.37 -10.84
N GLY A 80 -4.82 1.69 -11.70
CA GLY A 80 -4.47 1.46 -13.10
C GLY A 80 -4.89 0.08 -13.59
N ASN A 81 -4.21 -0.40 -14.62
CA ASN A 81 -4.47 -1.70 -15.22
C ASN A 81 -3.18 -2.54 -15.24
N PHE A 82 -3.34 -3.82 -14.99
CA PHE A 82 -2.27 -4.81 -15.00
C PHE A 82 -2.59 -5.88 -16.05
N GLU A 83 -1.91 -5.80 -17.20
CA GLU A 83 -2.15 -6.69 -18.32
C GLU A 83 -2.06 -8.16 -17.91
N SER A 84 -3.06 -8.94 -18.34
CA SER A 84 -3.18 -10.34 -17.98
C SER A 84 -2.17 -11.23 -18.73
N ASN A 85 -0.92 -10.78 -18.81
CA ASN A 85 0.20 -11.41 -19.53
C ASN A 85 1.43 -11.65 -18.64
N TYR A 86 1.29 -11.47 -17.30
CA TYR A 86 2.34 -11.63 -16.32
C TYR A 86 3.45 -10.56 -16.36
N ASN A 87 3.21 -9.38 -16.93
CA ASN A 87 4.02 -8.22 -16.60
C ASN A 87 3.97 -7.97 -15.08
N SER A 88 5.08 -7.48 -14.53
CA SER A 88 5.21 -7.30 -13.08
C SER A 88 4.90 -5.87 -12.68
N LEU A 89 4.11 -5.71 -11.64
CA LEU A 89 4.14 -4.51 -10.80
C LEU A 89 5.24 -4.73 -9.76
N GLU A 90 6.26 -3.90 -9.79
CA GLU A 90 7.34 -3.90 -8.81
C GLU A 90 7.06 -2.83 -7.77
N LEU A 91 7.07 -3.22 -6.50
CA LEU A 91 6.91 -2.33 -5.35
C LEU A 91 8.14 -2.44 -4.48
N PHE A 92 8.71 -1.31 -4.13
CA PHE A 92 9.78 -1.20 -3.14
C PHE A 92 9.33 -0.27 -2.03
N ILE A 93 9.56 -0.65 -0.79
CA ILE A 93 9.13 0.10 0.40
C ILE A 93 10.37 0.47 1.20
N ASP A 94 10.52 1.77 1.49
CA ASP A 94 11.48 2.32 2.43
C ASP A 94 10.70 2.73 3.69
N CYS A 95 10.96 2.07 4.82
CA CYS A 95 10.13 2.19 6.01
C CYS A 95 10.91 2.19 7.32
N LYS A 96 12.24 2.07 7.26
CA LYS A 96 13.14 2.04 8.43
C LYS A 96 14.54 2.45 8.05
N ALA A 97 15.41 2.64 9.02
CA ALA A 97 16.82 2.93 8.77
C ALA A 97 17.54 1.73 8.16
N GLY A 98 18.30 1.95 7.10
CA GLY A 98 19.07 0.92 6.40
C GLY A 98 18.62 0.75 4.96
N GLY A 99 18.35 -0.48 4.53
CA GLY A 99 17.85 -0.77 3.19
C GLY A 99 18.91 -0.66 2.08
N GLN A 100 18.43 -0.61 0.84
CA GLN A 100 19.26 -0.60 -0.37
C GLN A 100 18.88 0.57 -1.29
N ASN A 101 19.67 1.63 -1.34
CA ASN A 101 19.46 2.70 -2.32
C ASN A 101 19.83 2.23 -3.74
N ARG A 102 20.84 1.40 -3.88
CA ARG A 102 21.08 0.63 -5.10
C ARG A 102 20.81 -0.84 -4.82
N LEU A 103 19.93 -1.42 -5.63
CA LEU A 103 19.52 -2.80 -5.45
C LEU A 103 20.73 -3.74 -5.62
N ARG A 104 20.93 -4.60 -4.65
CA ARG A 104 21.96 -5.63 -4.68
C ARG A 104 21.50 -6.79 -5.54
N GLY A 105 22.44 -7.53 -6.13
CA GLY A 105 22.16 -8.70 -6.94
C GLY A 105 22.30 -10.04 -6.19
N ASP A 106 22.42 -9.98 -4.86
CA ASP A 106 22.59 -11.14 -3.97
C ASP A 106 21.51 -11.18 -2.85
N ASN A 107 20.32 -10.68 -3.14
CA ASN A 107 19.15 -10.80 -2.27
C ASN A 107 18.57 -12.23 -2.29
N ALA A 108 17.53 -12.48 -1.49
CA ALA A 108 16.78 -13.72 -1.54
C ALA A 108 16.33 -14.04 -2.97
N ASP A 109 16.48 -15.32 -3.37
CA ASP A 109 16.01 -15.77 -4.68
C ASP A 109 14.49 -15.89 -4.67
N VAL A 110 13.84 -14.86 -5.19
CA VAL A 110 12.39 -14.82 -5.38
C VAL A 110 12.06 -14.52 -6.83
N ASP A 111 10.88 -14.96 -7.26
CA ASP A 111 10.37 -14.75 -8.61
C ASP A 111 11.36 -15.21 -9.70
N TYR A 112 11.84 -16.46 -9.59
CA TYR A 112 12.84 -17.02 -10.51
C TYR A 112 14.10 -16.14 -10.62
N ASN A 113 14.56 -15.64 -9.48
CA ASN A 113 15.68 -14.70 -9.34
C ASN A 113 15.44 -13.32 -9.99
N GLY A 114 14.20 -12.96 -10.20
CA GLY A 114 13.81 -11.71 -10.85
C GLY A 114 14.20 -10.47 -10.06
N LEU A 115 14.13 -10.53 -8.73
CA LEU A 115 14.62 -9.46 -7.86
C LEU A 115 16.11 -9.18 -8.16
N ASN A 116 16.95 -10.20 -8.17
CA ASN A 116 18.39 -10.07 -8.42
C ASN A 116 18.71 -9.74 -9.90
N ARG A 117 17.76 -10.00 -10.83
CA ARG A 117 17.92 -9.59 -12.23
C ARG A 117 17.97 -8.06 -12.38
N MET A 118 17.35 -7.33 -11.46
CA MET A 118 17.38 -5.86 -11.41
C MET A 118 18.58 -5.33 -10.62
N GLY A 119 19.20 -6.16 -9.79
CA GLY A 119 20.27 -5.78 -8.88
C GLY A 119 21.67 -5.76 -9.48
N ASP A 120 22.62 -5.25 -8.72
CA ASP A 120 24.05 -5.17 -9.09
C ASP A 120 24.62 -6.58 -9.32
N ASP A 121 25.18 -6.80 -10.47
CA ASP A 121 25.81 -8.05 -10.89
C ASP A 121 27.33 -8.10 -10.59
N GLY A 122 27.83 -7.21 -9.77
CA GLY A 122 29.24 -7.06 -9.43
C GLY A 122 29.99 -6.09 -10.34
N THR A 123 29.30 -5.43 -11.27
CA THR A 123 29.90 -4.43 -12.17
C THR A 123 29.69 -3.00 -11.66
N GLY A 124 28.94 -2.82 -10.58
CA GLY A 124 28.53 -1.51 -10.04
C GLY A 124 27.28 -0.94 -10.71
N ASN A 125 26.64 -1.71 -11.61
CA ASN A 125 25.33 -1.43 -12.14
C ASN A 125 24.26 -2.01 -11.20
N GLY A 126 23.03 -1.57 -11.32
CA GLY A 126 21.89 -2.02 -10.51
C GLY A 126 20.85 -0.93 -10.45
N LEU A 127 19.59 -1.32 -10.37
CA LEU A 127 18.51 -0.36 -10.19
C LEU A 127 18.86 0.54 -9.00
N THR A 128 18.94 1.83 -9.25
CA THR A 128 19.29 2.83 -8.23
C THR A 128 18.09 3.72 -8.00
N PHE A 129 17.69 3.82 -6.74
CA PHE A 129 16.57 4.65 -6.32
C PHE A 129 17.00 6.11 -6.13
N ASP A 130 16.02 6.97 -5.95
CA ASP A 130 16.24 8.38 -5.67
C ASP A 130 17.03 8.64 -4.39
N GLU A 131 17.57 9.85 -4.28
CA GLU A 131 18.15 10.32 -3.03
C GLU A 131 17.09 10.32 -1.93
N GLY A 132 17.43 9.77 -0.79
CA GLY A 132 16.50 9.65 0.35
C GLY A 132 15.54 8.47 0.30
N PHE A 133 15.71 7.54 -0.67
CA PHE A 133 15.02 6.27 -0.71
C PHE A 133 16.01 5.11 -0.60
N ALA A 134 15.76 4.20 0.34
CA ALA A 134 16.54 2.98 0.49
C ALA A 134 15.59 1.80 0.76
N ALA A 135 15.36 0.96 -0.25
CA ALA A 135 14.40 -0.12 -0.17
C ALA A 135 14.70 -1.12 0.95
N ASP A 136 13.74 -1.33 1.84
CA ASP A 136 13.77 -2.30 2.94
C ASP A 136 12.96 -3.56 2.63
N TYR A 137 11.94 -3.43 1.79
CA TYR A 137 11.03 -4.50 1.44
C TYR A 137 10.64 -4.43 -0.03
N TYR A 138 10.46 -5.59 -0.62
CA TYR A 138 10.11 -5.78 -2.03
C TYR A 138 8.85 -6.61 -2.18
N ILE A 139 8.00 -6.23 -3.11
CA ILE A 139 6.86 -7.00 -3.59
C ILE A 139 6.86 -6.96 -5.13
N SER A 140 6.71 -8.14 -5.76
CA SER A 140 6.37 -8.27 -7.17
C SER A 140 4.98 -8.86 -7.28
N PHE A 141 4.05 -8.11 -7.87
CA PHE A 141 2.70 -8.59 -8.14
C PHE A 141 2.52 -8.85 -9.62
N ARG A 142 1.85 -9.95 -9.94
CA ARG A 142 1.54 -10.34 -11.32
C ARG A 142 0.15 -10.92 -11.44
N CYS A 143 -0.46 -10.68 -12.59
CA CYS A 143 -1.67 -11.40 -12.98
C CYS A 143 -1.58 -11.88 -14.43
N GLY A 144 -2.34 -12.92 -14.75
CA GLY A 144 -2.33 -13.48 -16.08
C GLY A 144 -3.47 -14.45 -16.32
N VAL A 145 -3.62 -14.90 -17.57
CA VAL A 145 -4.57 -15.93 -17.92
C VAL A 145 -3.98 -17.29 -17.63
N GLY A 146 -4.56 -17.96 -16.64
CA GLY A 146 -4.25 -19.37 -16.32
C GLY A 146 -5.41 -20.29 -16.66
N THR A 147 -5.30 -21.56 -16.27
CA THR A 147 -6.34 -22.57 -16.45
C THR A 147 -6.67 -23.21 -15.11
N ILE A 148 -7.95 -23.16 -14.72
CA ILE A 148 -8.45 -23.76 -13.49
C ILE A 148 -9.65 -24.65 -13.83
N GLY A 149 -9.57 -25.92 -13.44
CA GLY A 149 -10.60 -26.87 -13.80
C GLY A 149 -10.83 -27.03 -15.31
N GLY A 150 -9.81 -26.72 -16.14
CA GLY A 150 -9.89 -26.77 -17.59
C GLY A 150 -10.48 -25.51 -18.26
N LEU A 151 -10.81 -24.47 -17.49
CA LEU A 151 -11.35 -23.21 -17.98
C LEU A 151 -10.35 -22.06 -17.79
N PRO A 152 -10.29 -21.09 -18.73
CA PRO A 152 -9.50 -19.88 -18.52
C PRO A 152 -9.98 -19.13 -17.27
N ALA A 153 -9.02 -18.70 -16.46
CA ALA A 153 -9.28 -17.91 -15.26
C ALA A 153 -8.17 -16.88 -15.06
N LEU A 154 -8.49 -15.75 -14.43
CA LEU A 154 -7.47 -14.87 -13.93
C LEU A 154 -6.72 -15.57 -12.81
N VAL A 155 -5.42 -15.62 -12.95
CA VAL A 155 -4.49 -16.08 -11.91
C VAL A 155 -3.66 -14.89 -11.48
N GLN A 156 -3.53 -14.70 -10.18
CA GLN A 156 -2.70 -13.66 -9.60
C GLN A 156 -1.79 -14.25 -8.51
N PHE A 157 -0.60 -13.71 -8.39
CA PHE A 157 0.37 -14.13 -7.39
C PHE A 157 1.33 -12.99 -7.05
N MET A 158 2.02 -13.15 -5.95
CA MET A 158 2.94 -12.19 -5.40
C MET A 158 4.21 -12.91 -4.95
N ASN A 159 5.36 -12.30 -5.21
CA ASN A 159 6.61 -12.64 -4.54
C ASN A 159 6.99 -11.48 -3.63
N TYR A 160 7.70 -11.76 -2.56
CA TYR A 160 8.12 -10.74 -1.59
C TYR A 160 9.49 -11.08 -0.98
N ALA A 161 10.22 -10.06 -0.57
CA ALA A 161 11.49 -10.21 0.13
C ALA A 161 11.78 -9.00 1.02
N ASP A 162 12.41 -9.22 2.16
CA ASP A 162 13.10 -8.15 2.88
C ASP A 162 14.45 -7.85 2.23
N LEU A 163 14.84 -6.59 2.27
CA LEU A 163 16.04 -6.07 1.60
C LEU A 163 17.01 -5.47 2.63
N PRO A 164 17.69 -6.31 3.41
CA PRO A 164 18.64 -5.80 4.40
C PRO A 164 19.84 -5.12 3.70
N THR A 165 20.48 -4.20 4.39
CA THR A 165 21.72 -3.57 3.92
C THR A 165 22.81 -4.61 3.65
N GLU A 166 22.87 -5.67 4.45
CA GLU A 166 23.82 -6.78 4.32
C GLU A 166 23.11 -8.14 4.50
N GLY A 167 23.62 -9.18 3.89
CA GLY A 167 23.06 -10.53 3.94
C GLY A 167 21.95 -10.74 2.92
N LEU A 168 21.49 -11.99 2.78
CA LEU A 168 20.52 -12.38 1.75
C LEU A 168 19.11 -11.84 2.01
N GLY A 169 18.75 -11.62 3.25
CA GLY A 169 17.36 -11.44 3.62
C GLY A 169 16.54 -12.72 3.51
N THR A 170 15.23 -12.58 3.70
CA THR A 170 14.25 -13.64 3.52
C THR A 170 13.25 -13.25 2.45
N GLY A 171 12.66 -14.24 1.80
CA GLY A 171 11.66 -13.99 0.78
C GLY A 171 10.71 -15.18 0.63
N GLY A 172 9.64 -14.95 -0.10
CA GLY A 172 8.63 -15.96 -0.29
C GLY A 172 7.69 -15.68 -1.46
N PHE A 173 6.70 -16.55 -1.58
CA PHE A 173 5.71 -16.55 -2.64
C PHE A 173 4.32 -16.74 -2.06
N ALA A 174 3.35 -16.05 -2.62
CA ALA A 174 1.94 -16.20 -2.31
C ALA A 174 1.12 -16.37 -3.59
N GLY A 175 0.25 -17.33 -3.58
CA GLY A 175 -0.58 -17.72 -4.73
C GLY A 175 -0.22 -19.10 -5.28
N PRO A 176 -0.71 -19.47 -6.48
CA PRO A 176 -1.64 -18.69 -7.28
C PRO A 176 -3.03 -18.61 -6.64
N GLY A 177 -3.56 -17.40 -6.57
CA GLY A 177 -4.95 -17.15 -6.25
C GLY A 177 -5.76 -16.90 -7.52
N THR A 178 -7.07 -16.96 -7.43
CA THR A 178 -7.96 -16.90 -8.58
C THR A 178 -9.10 -15.94 -8.41
N GLY A 179 -9.44 -15.29 -9.53
CA GLY A 179 -10.51 -14.32 -9.59
C GLY A 179 -10.06 -12.90 -9.19
N PRO A 180 -10.56 -11.89 -9.88
CA PRO A 180 -10.36 -10.51 -9.52
C PRO A 180 -11.22 -10.15 -8.29
N THR A 181 -10.87 -9.08 -7.58
CA THR A 181 -11.65 -8.51 -6.47
C THR A 181 -11.88 -9.45 -5.28
N ILE A 182 -11.14 -10.55 -5.21
CA ILE A 182 -11.18 -11.50 -4.09
C ILE A 182 -9.79 -11.53 -3.48
N PRO A 183 -9.63 -11.17 -2.20
CA PRO A 183 -8.32 -11.10 -1.58
C PRO A 183 -7.66 -12.48 -1.49
N ILE A 184 -6.39 -12.52 -1.81
CA ILE A 184 -5.50 -13.64 -1.56
C ILE A 184 -4.72 -13.28 -0.30
N ILE A 185 -4.71 -14.20 0.66
CA ILE A 185 -4.00 -14.02 1.92
C ILE A 185 -2.72 -14.86 1.87
N ALA A 186 -1.59 -14.20 1.95
CA ALA A 186 -0.29 -14.84 2.03
C ALA A 186 -0.01 -15.36 3.45
N ASP A 187 0.86 -16.36 3.58
CA ASP A 187 1.23 -16.94 4.89
C ASP A 187 1.89 -15.92 5.83
N ASN A 188 2.45 -14.84 5.29
CA ASN A 188 3.04 -13.74 6.04
C ASN A 188 2.03 -12.63 6.44
N GLY A 189 0.75 -12.82 6.12
CA GLY A 189 -0.32 -11.91 6.48
C GLY A 189 -0.59 -10.77 5.48
N ILE A 190 0.16 -10.67 4.38
CA ILE A 190 -0.20 -9.73 3.30
C ILE A 190 -1.48 -10.22 2.62
N GLU A 191 -2.45 -9.31 2.48
CA GLU A 191 -3.63 -9.54 1.65
C GLU A 191 -3.50 -8.72 0.36
N TYR A 192 -3.89 -9.28 -0.79
CA TYR A 192 -3.79 -8.58 -2.07
C TYR A 192 -4.81 -9.07 -3.08
N THR A 193 -5.20 -8.20 -4.00
CA THR A 193 -6.02 -8.54 -5.17
C THR A 193 -5.89 -7.48 -6.26
N VAL A 194 -6.56 -7.70 -7.40
CA VAL A 194 -6.61 -6.76 -8.52
C VAL A 194 -8.03 -6.55 -9.03
N ASN A 195 -8.30 -5.34 -9.49
CA ASN A 195 -9.49 -4.95 -10.21
C ASN A 195 -9.12 -4.15 -11.46
N ASN A 196 -9.15 -4.81 -12.62
CA ASN A 196 -8.77 -4.25 -13.93
C ASN A 196 -9.94 -3.61 -14.69
N ILE A 197 -11.03 -3.22 -14.01
CA ILE A 197 -12.24 -2.71 -14.68
C ILE A 197 -12.02 -1.35 -15.34
N ASN A 198 -10.98 -0.62 -14.97
CA ASN A 198 -10.70 0.71 -15.50
C ASN A 198 -10.49 0.69 -17.02
N VAL A 199 -10.98 1.71 -17.69
CA VAL A 199 -10.71 2.02 -19.11
C VAL A 199 -10.46 3.51 -19.29
N ALA A 200 -10.28 4.24 -18.20
CA ALA A 200 -9.88 5.63 -18.16
C ALA A 200 -8.46 5.70 -17.62
N GLY A 201 -7.75 6.73 -17.93
CA GLY A 201 -6.38 6.96 -17.52
C GLY A 201 -5.75 8.03 -18.37
N VAL A 202 -4.41 8.06 -18.43
CA VAL A 202 -3.69 9.06 -19.22
C VAL A 202 -3.84 8.78 -20.70
N SER A 203 -4.59 9.63 -21.40
CA SER A 203 -4.78 9.76 -22.84
C SER A 203 -4.69 8.47 -23.69
N GLY A 204 -5.61 7.62 -23.61
CA GLY A 204 -5.74 6.40 -24.42
C GLY A 204 -7.07 5.73 -24.12
N GLY A 205 -7.49 4.79 -24.93
CA GLY A 205 -8.71 4.04 -24.69
C GLY A 205 -10.02 4.86 -24.58
N PRO A 206 -11.14 4.20 -24.30
CA PRO A 206 -12.41 4.86 -24.02
C PRO A 206 -12.37 5.57 -22.67
N GLY A 207 -12.47 6.89 -22.65
CA GLY A 207 -12.47 7.68 -21.42
C GLY A 207 -11.11 8.23 -21.02
N GLY A 208 -10.08 8.09 -21.88
CA GLY A 208 -8.75 8.64 -21.65
C GLY A 208 -8.76 10.14 -21.37
N ALA A 209 -7.89 10.58 -20.49
CA ALA A 209 -7.73 11.93 -20.01
C ALA A 209 -6.26 12.37 -20.10
N SER A 210 -5.95 13.59 -19.68
CA SER A 210 -4.57 14.05 -19.57
C SER A 210 -3.85 13.60 -18.29
N THR A 211 -4.59 13.02 -17.37
CA THR A 211 -4.08 12.52 -16.07
C THR A 211 -4.88 11.30 -15.64
N GLY A 212 -4.29 10.47 -14.78
CA GLY A 212 -4.97 9.34 -14.12
C GLY A 212 -5.92 9.76 -12.98
N ALA A 213 -6.20 11.07 -12.83
CA ALA A 213 -7.02 11.56 -11.74
C ALA A 213 -8.40 10.91 -11.71
N GLY A 214 -8.79 10.41 -10.54
CA GLY A 214 -10.10 9.78 -10.32
C GLY A 214 -10.16 8.29 -10.65
N VAL A 215 -9.11 7.69 -11.17
CA VAL A 215 -8.98 6.24 -11.25
C VAL A 215 -8.66 5.72 -9.86
N ILE A 216 -9.52 4.82 -9.35
CA ILE A 216 -9.44 4.28 -7.99
C ILE A 216 -9.32 2.74 -7.96
N THR A 217 -9.40 2.08 -9.10
CA THR A 217 -9.29 0.62 -9.20
C THR A 217 -7.94 0.19 -9.72
N GLY A 218 -7.42 -0.91 -9.21
CA GLY A 218 -6.10 -1.42 -9.58
C GLY A 218 -5.66 -2.60 -8.72
N ALA A 219 -4.37 -2.69 -8.45
CA ALA A 219 -3.81 -3.67 -7.51
C ALA A 219 -3.83 -3.09 -6.10
N GLU A 220 -4.41 -3.83 -5.17
CA GLU A 220 -4.59 -3.41 -3.79
C GLU A 220 -3.92 -4.38 -2.83
N PHE A 221 -3.30 -3.82 -1.80
CA PHE A 221 -2.51 -4.54 -0.81
C PHE A 221 -2.85 -4.06 0.60
N LYS A 222 -2.91 -5.01 1.54
CA LYS A 222 -2.88 -4.75 2.98
C LYS A 222 -1.64 -5.43 3.55
N ILE A 223 -0.70 -4.66 4.03
CA ILE A 223 0.64 -5.11 4.43
C ILE A 223 0.81 -4.87 5.93
N PRO A 224 1.03 -5.93 6.75
CA PRO A 224 1.30 -5.74 8.17
C PRO A 224 2.58 -4.91 8.37
N LEU A 225 2.50 -3.83 9.13
CA LEU A 225 3.65 -2.96 9.43
C LEU A 225 4.76 -3.71 10.16
N SER A 226 4.38 -4.64 11.05
CA SER A 226 5.34 -5.49 11.76
C SER A 226 6.15 -6.40 10.83
N LEU A 227 5.56 -6.82 9.70
CA LEU A 227 6.24 -7.65 8.71
C LEU A 227 7.40 -6.90 8.03
N ILE A 228 7.17 -5.65 7.68
CA ILE A 228 8.19 -4.81 7.00
C ILE A 228 9.16 -4.15 7.98
N GLY A 229 8.93 -4.34 9.29
CA GLY A 229 9.76 -3.79 10.34
C GLY A 229 9.62 -2.26 10.49
N TYR A 230 8.47 -1.71 10.11
CA TYR A 230 8.15 -0.31 10.33
C TYR A 230 8.06 -0.02 11.83
N VAL A 231 8.64 1.10 12.25
CA VAL A 231 8.62 1.56 13.64
C VAL A 231 7.86 2.87 13.75
N ASP A 232 8.29 3.89 13.04
CA ASP A 232 7.69 5.22 13.06
C ASP A 232 8.10 6.02 11.82
N GLY A 233 7.53 7.22 11.67
CA GLY A 233 7.85 8.15 10.60
C GLY A 233 7.07 7.91 9.31
N ASP A 234 7.54 8.51 8.23
CA ASP A 234 6.92 8.36 6.92
C ASP A 234 7.46 7.12 6.20
N LEU A 235 6.56 6.41 5.51
CA LEU A 235 6.95 5.37 4.56
C LEU A 235 7.09 5.97 3.16
N ARG A 236 7.97 5.40 2.36
CA ARG A 236 8.08 5.72 0.93
C ARG A 236 7.85 4.46 0.12
N VAL A 237 7.15 4.60 -1.00
CA VAL A 237 6.86 3.49 -1.91
C VAL A 237 7.23 3.89 -3.32
N CYS A 238 8.18 3.17 -3.92
CA CYS A 238 8.50 3.23 -5.33
C CYS A 238 7.73 2.12 -6.05
N ALA A 239 6.99 2.45 -7.10
CA ALA A 239 6.18 1.50 -7.85
C ALA A 239 6.34 1.70 -9.35
N PHE A 240 6.57 0.61 -10.09
CA PHE A 240 6.66 0.67 -11.55
C PHE A 240 6.27 -0.64 -12.22
N ILE A 241 5.89 -0.55 -13.50
CA ILE A 241 5.64 -1.72 -14.34
C ILE A 241 6.95 -2.20 -14.97
N ASN A 242 7.17 -3.52 -14.93
CA ASN A 242 8.31 -4.20 -15.53
C ASN A 242 7.81 -5.34 -16.45
N GLY A 243 8.61 -5.69 -17.45
CA GLY A 243 8.33 -6.88 -18.25
C GLY A 243 8.41 -8.16 -17.41
N GLY A 244 7.65 -9.18 -17.80
CA GLY A 244 7.51 -10.43 -17.05
C GLY A 244 8.80 -11.20 -16.73
N GLY A 245 9.93 -10.83 -17.31
CA GLY A 245 11.27 -11.35 -16.98
C GLY A 245 12.11 -10.39 -16.14
N HIS A 246 11.54 -9.36 -15.56
CA HIS A 246 12.20 -8.30 -14.77
C HIS A 246 13.35 -7.59 -15.51
N GLY A 247 13.31 -7.58 -16.81
CA GLY A 247 14.43 -7.09 -17.63
C GLY A 247 14.12 -5.84 -18.45
N PHE A 248 12.96 -5.22 -18.27
CA PHE A 248 12.55 -4.08 -19.07
C PHE A 248 11.59 -3.16 -18.31
N VAL A 249 12.12 -2.15 -17.67
CA VAL A 249 11.34 -1.14 -16.93
C VAL A 249 10.58 -0.25 -17.90
N SER A 250 9.30 -0.08 -17.69
CA SER A 250 8.43 0.79 -18.47
C SER A 250 8.63 2.27 -18.12
N ASN A 251 7.88 3.13 -18.81
CA ASN A 251 7.72 4.52 -18.42
C ASN A 251 6.61 4.74 -17.38
N GLN A 252 6.01 3.66 -16.89
CA GLN A 252 4.99 3.69 -15.86
C GLN A 252 5.65 3.56 -14.49
N VAL A 253 6.02 4.69 -13.91
CA VAL A 253 6.63 4.81 -12.58
C VAL A 253 5.76 5.77 -11.77
N LEU A 254 5.39 5.40 -10.55
CA LEU A 254 4.67 6.27 -9.62
C LEU A 254 5.65 7.00 -8.69
N GLY A 255 5.30 8.23 -8.42
CA GLY A 255 6.13 9.26 -7.83
C GLY A 255 6.55 10.30 -8.87
N GLY A 256 6.35 10.00 -10.16
CA GLY A 256 6.54 10.93 -11.26
C GLY A 256 7.74 10.61 -12.16
N CYS A 257 7.63 11.09 -13.35
CA CYS A 257 8.71 11.23 -14.33
C CYS A 257 8.36 12.42 -15.23
N PRO A 258 9.34 13.07 -15.87
CA PRO A 258 9.08 14.14 -16.81
C PRO A 258 8.14 13.74 -17.94
N VAL A 259 7.31 14.67 -18.39
CA VAL A 259 6.42 14.49 -19.55
C VAL A 259 7.28 14.02 -20.74
N ASP A 260 6.74 13.09 -21.54
CA ASP A 260 7.42 12.43 -22.66
C ASP A 260 8.53 11.41 -22.29
N THR A 261 8.65 11.00 -21.02
CA THR A 261 9.54 9.91 -20.63
C THR A 261 9.18 8.63 -21.38
N GLN A 262 10.18 8.06 -22.03
CA GLN A 262 10.06 6.78 -22.73
C GLN A 262 10.32 5.61 -21.76
N ASN A 263 10.00 4.38 -22.20
CA ASN A 263 10.38 3.20 -21.43
C ASN A 263 11.86 3.26 -21.01
N LEU A 264 12.12 2.98 -19.73
CA LEU A 264 13.46 3.11 -19.15
C LEU A 264 14.39 1.94 -19.52
N GLY A 265 13.81 0.79 -19.90
CA GLY A 265 14.55 -0.32 -20.46
C GLY A 265 15.27 -1.20 -19.42
N GLU A 266 16.54 -1.49 -19.61
CA GLU A 266 17.34 -2.39 -18.78
C GLU A 266 17.41 -1.90 -17.31
N PRO A 267 16.84 -2.60 -16.33
CA PRO A 267 16.74 -2.11 -14.96
C PRO A 267 18.08 -1.82 -14.31
N ARG A 268 19.14 -2.56 -14.64
CA ARG A 268 20.48 -2.30 -14.10
C ARG A 268 21.09 -0.99 -14.58
N ALA A 269 20.55 -0.42 -15.64
CA ALA A 269 20.94 0.89 -16.15
C ALA A 269 20.05 2.02 -15.65
N VAL A 270 18.94 1.71 -14.98
CA VAL A 270 18.02 2.71 -14.44
C VAL A 270 18.60 3.30 -13.16
N ASN A 271 18.70 4.62 -13.14
CA ASN A 271 19.07 5.40 -11.97
C ASN A 271 18.05 6.52 -11.79
N PHE A 272 17.11 6.31 -10.88
CA PHE A 272 16.04 7.26 -10.60
C PHE A 272 16.60 8.61 -10.12
N ALA A 273 17.68 8.64 -9.35
CA ALA A 273 18.31 9.87 -8.89
C ALA A 273 18.83 10.78 -10.05
N THR A 274 18.78 10.32 -11.30
CA THR A 274 19.13 11.12 -12.49
C THR A 274 17.91 11.55 -13.31
N ILE A 275 16.72 11.13 -12.91
CA ILE A 275 15.44 11.50 -13.52
C ILE A 275 14.88 12.67 -12.70
N GLU A 276 14.35 13.69 -13.35
CA GLU A 276 13.67 14.78 -12.65
C GLU A 276 12.42 14.26 -11.95
N GLU A 277 11.99 14.93 -10.88
CA GLU A 277 10.92 14.51 -9.95
C GLU A 277 11.38 13.36 -9.05
N GLU A 278 10.57 13.01 -8.05
CA GLU A 278 10.84 11.89 -7.13
C GLU A 278 10.09 10.65 -7.61
N GLN A 279 10.77 9.51 -7.77
CA GLN A 279 10.16 8.28 -8.22
C GLN A 279 9.70 7.43 -7.04
N PHE A 280 9.09 8.05 -6.06
CA PHE A 280 8.40 7.41 -4.96
C PHE A 280 7.27 8.29 -4.42
N ILE A 281 6.28 7.69 -3.82
CA ILE A 281 5.25 8.38 -3.07
C ILE A 281 5.58 8.37 -1.57
N VAL A 282 5.16 9.41 -0.86
CA VAL A 282 5.27 9.47 0.60
C VAL A 282 3.93 9.15 1.24
N VAL A 283 3.94 8.16 2.11
CA VAL A 283 2.81 7.80 2.95
C VAL A 283 3.10 8.32 4.34
N ILE A 284 2.38 9.36 4.75
CA ILE A 284 2.55 9.92 6.07
C ILE A 284 2.16 8.85 7.08
N GLY A 285 3.13 8.37 7.82
CA GLY A 285 2.93 7.47 8.94
C GLY A 285 2.27 8.25 10.08
N GLY A 286 0.96 8.33 10.05
CA GLY A 286 0.17 9.01 11.09
C GLY A 286 -0.36 8.09 12.16
N GLY A 287 0.04 6.84 12.15
CA GLY A 287 -0.25 5.88 13.20
C GLY A 287 1.03 5.55 13.94
N THR A 288 1.05 5.72 15.23
CA THR A 288 1.86 4.86 16.09
C THR A 288 1.78 3.44 15.52
N PRO A 289 2.91 2.68 15.43
CA PRO A 289 2.86 1.24 15.16
C PRO A 289 1.74 0.64 15.98
N PRO A 290 1.11 -0.48 15.56
CA PRO A 290 0.10 -1.10 16.41
C PRO A 290 0.71 -1.16 17.78
N ASP A 291 0.11 -0.44 18.67
CA ASP A 291 0.69 -0.16 19.97
C ASP A 291 1.08 -1.51 20.56
N SER A 292 2.38 -1.71 20.76
CA SER A 292 2.84 -2.93 21.46
C SER A 292 2.18 -3.04 22.83
N CYS A 293 1.42 -2.00 23.17
CA CYS A 293 0.74 -1.82 24.42
C CYS A 293 -0.64 -1.12 24.21
N PRO A 294 -1.59 -1.72 23.49
CA PRO A 294 -2.88 -1.09 23.14
C PRO A 294 -3.71 -0.67 24.36
N THR A 295 -3.31 -1.05 25.55
CA THR A 295 -3.92 -0.69 26.83
C THR A 295 -3.28 0.53 27.50
N ASP A 296 -2.16 1.05 26.95
CA ASP A 296 -1.55 2.33 27.31
C ASP A 296 -2.26 3.45 26.51
N LEU A 297 -3.32 3.96 27.09
CA LEU A 297 -4.17 4.98 26.45
C LEU A 297 -3.59 6.41 26.56
N THR A 298 -2.53 6.56 27.33
CA THR A 298 -1.82 7.83 27.55
C THR A 298 -0.53 7.93 26.73
N ASP A 299 -0.07 6.84 26.10
CA ASP A 299 1.20 6.75 25.35
C ASP A 299 2.43 7.13 26.18
N ASP A 300 2.40 6.83 27.50
CA ASP A 300 3.52 7.16 28.41
C ASP A 300 4.50 5.98 28.64
N GLY A 301 4.21 4.83 28.04
CA GLY A 301 5.02 3.61 28.11
C GLY A 301 4.65 2.71 29.31
N PHE A 302 3.59 3.03 30.03
CA PHE A 302 3.08 2.23 31.16
C PHE A 302 1.56 2.09 31.12
N VAL A 303 1.06 0.90 31.35
CA VAL A 303 -0.36 0.70 31.64
C VAL A 303 -0.57 0.88 33.14
N ASP A 304 -1.22 1.97 33.54
CA ASP A 304 -1.37 2.33 34.94
C ASP A 304 -2.73 2.99 35.27
N GLY A 305 -2.81 3.72 36.38
CA GLY A 305 -4.04 4.37 36.82
C GLY A 305 -4.53 5.51 35.92
N ASN A 306 -3.69 6.07 35.05
CA ASN A 306 -4.07 7.11 34.13
C ASN A 306 -4.91 6.49 33.00
N ASP A 307 -4.47 5.36 32.47
CA ASP A 307 -5.16 4.61 31.39
C ASP A 307 -6.48 4.04 31.91
N LEU A 308 -6.45 3.50 33.12
CA LEU A 308 -7.68 3.05 33.79
C LEU A 308 -8.69 4.20 33.92
N GLY A 309 -8.23 5.41 34.19
CA GLY A 309 -9.09 6.60 34.26
C GLY A 309 -9.77 6.88 32.92
N ILE A 310 -9.08 6.73 31.80
CA ILE A 310 -9.61 6.88 30.44
C ILE A 310 -10.63 5.79 30.13
N LEU A 311 -10.30 4.52 30.43
CA LEU A 311 -11.22 3.39 30.26
C LEU A 311 -12.53 3.62 31.04
N LEU A 312 -12.44 4.01 32.31
CA LEU A 312 -13.62 4.25 33.13
C LEU A 312 -14.46 5.46 32.65
N ALA A 313 -13.83 6.44 32.02
CA ALA A 313 -14.53 7.58 31.44
C ALA A 313 -15.36 7.18 30.19
N GLN A 314 -15.00 6.11 29.52
CA GLN A 314 -15.68 5.58 28.33
C GLN A 314 -16.65 4.43 28.65
N TRP A 315 -16.80 4.06 29.91
CA TRP A 315 -17.56 2.90 30.35
C TRP A 315 -19.01 2.86 29.86
N GLY A 316 -19.40 1.74 29.28
CA GLY A 316 -20.76 1.48 28.79
C GLY A 316 -21.08 2.04 27.43
N GLY A 317 -20.10 2.58 26.70
CA GLY A 317 -20.24 3.09 25.33
C GLY A 317 -19.07 2.67 24.44
N PRO A 318 -19.11 3.05 23.16
CA PRO A 318 -17.98 2.85 22.27
C PRO A 318 -16.84 3.81 22.65
N GLY A 319 -15.58 3.38 22.47
CA GLY A 319 -14.43 4.20 22.76
C GLY A 319 -13.11 3.55 22.43
N THR A 320 -12.01 4.29 22.60
CA THR A 320 -10.64 3.78 22.38
C THR A 320 -10.26 2.68 23.37
N ALA A 321 -10.99 2.56 24.48
CA ALA A 321 -10.79 1.52 25.48
C ALA A 321 -11.61 0.25 25.22
N ASP A 322 -12.29 0.13 24.08
CA ASP A 322 -12.95 -1.11 23.60
C ASP A 322 -11.88 -1.98 22.92
N PHE A 323 -11.12 -2.71 23.74
CA PHE A 323 -9.98 -3.50 23.27
C PHE A 323 -10.39 -4.82 22.60
N ASN A 324 -11.58 -5.34 22.90
CA ASN A 324 -12.10 -6.54 22.28
C ASN A 324 -12.99 -6.27 21.05
N GLN A 325 -13.25 -4.99 20.75
CA GLN A 325 -14.01 -4.47 19.61
C GLN A 325 -15.45 -5.03 19.54
N ASP A 326 -16.08 -5.22 20.70
CA ASP A 326 -17.48 -5.68 20.77
C ASP A 326 -18.50 -4.52 20.74
N GLY A 327 -18.02 -3.27 20.69
CA GLY A 327 -18.79 -2.03 20.61
C GLY A 327 -19.10 -1.39 21.97
N PHE A 328 -18.63 -1.95 23.07
CA PHE A 328 -18.85 -1.42 24.41
C PHE A 328 -17.60 -1.55 25.27
N VAL A 329 -17.20 -0.46 25.91
CA VAL A 329 -16.16 -0.50 26.96
C VAL A 329 -16.78 -1.08 28.23
N ASP A 330 -16.37 -2.28 28.63
CA ASP A 330 -16.95 -2.99 29.77
C ASP A 330 -15.93 -3.80 30.62
N GLY A 331 -16.41 -4.78 31.34
CA GLY A 331 -15.58 -5.61 32.20
C GLY A 331 -14.59 -6.50 31.44
N ASN A 332 -14.83 -6.79 30.15
CA ASN A 332 -13.93 -7.58 29.33
C ASN A 332 -12.69 -6.74 28.99
N ASP A 333 -12.89 -5.48 28.63
CA ASP A 333 -11.80 -4.53 28.32
C ASP A 333 -10.97 -4.21 29.56
N LEU A 334 -11.64 -4.01 30.68
CA LEU A 334 -10.95 -3.87 31.96
C LEU A 334 -10.09 -5.10 32.26
N GLY A 335 -10.57 -6.29 31.95
CA GLY A 335 -9.81 -7.54 32.11
C GLY A 335 -8.55 -7.56 31.22
N ILE A 336 -8.66 -7.11 29.98
CA ILE A 336 -7.54 -6.98 29.04
C ILE A 336 -6.51 -5.98 29.55
N MET A 337 -6.96 -4.78 29.98
CA MET A 337 -6.07 -3.76 30.55
C MET A 337 -5.33 -4.26 31.80
N LEU A 338 -6.03 -4.90 32.72
CA LEU A 338 -5.41 -5.41 33.94
C LEU A 338 -4.39 -6.54 33.66
N ALA A 339 -4.59 -7.32 32.63
CA ALA A 339 -3.63 -8.34 32.19
C ALA A 339 -2.32 -7.75 31.64
N ALA A 340 -2.38 -6.53 31.12
CA ALA A 340 -1.24 -5.80 30.56
C ALA A 340 -0.62 -4.78 31.54
N TRP A 341 -1.05 -4.77 32.81
CA TRP A 341 -0.65 -3.76 33.78
C TRP A 341 0.86 -3.72 34.03
N GLY A 342 1.48 -2.57 33.88
CA GLY A 342 2.91 -2.36 34.11
C GLY A 342 3.59 -1.68 32.92
N PRO A 343 4.93 -1.80 32.80
CA PRO A 343 5.65 -1.23 31.68
C PRO A 343 5.27 -1.95 30.38
N CYS A 344 5.07 -1.17 29.33
CA CYS A 344 4.85 -1.69 27.98
C CYS A 344 6.08 -2.49 27.51
N PRO A 345 5.89 -3.55 26.68
CA PRO A 345 7.01 -4.25 26.06
C PRO A 345 7.91 -3.26 25.31
N ALA A 346 9.21 -3.38 25.44
CA ALA A 346 10.12 -2.59 24.62
C ALA A 346 9.93 -2.99 23.15
N PRO A 347 9.94 -2.01 22.23
CA PRO A 347 9.80 -2.25 20.79
C PRO A 347 10.91 -3.13 20.23
#